data_d0d8b9d0b558c3d3024a776ed6666a01
#
_entry.id   d0d8b9d0b558c3d3024a776ed6666a01
#
_cell.length_a   1.000
_cell.length_b   1.000
_cell.length_c   1.000
_cell.angle_alpha   90.00
_cell.angle_beta   90.00
_cell.angle_gamma   90.00
#
_symmetry.space_group_name_H-M   'P 1'
#
loop_
_entity.id
_entity.type
_entity.pdbx_description
1 polymer ?
#
loop_
_entity_poly.entity_id
_entity_poly.type
_entity_poly.pdbx_seq_one_letter_code
_entity_poly.pdbx_strand_id
1 'polypeptide(L)'
;MELYNAMRTTPSCRYFTDDPVGDETIHRVLDNARFASSGGNRQGWRIVVVTDTDQKRRVADLHRKQWDPYFQHALEGTVGFQGDGSGNKMEHGTNFAVNRLRRTDDFAQKMHEVPVLMCCYVDLSTLAVTDKDLNRQSIVGGGSLYTLVHNILLGCTNEGLGSSLTTLLAAEQESCDQLFHTPDGFAL
;
A
#
# COMPACT_ATOMS: atom_id res chain seq x y z
N MET A 1 -14.62 9.49 15.85
CA MET A 1 -13.31 10.02 16.39
C MET A 1 -13.11 11.43 15.89
N GLU A 2 -12.43 12.31 16.67
CA GLU A 2 -12.04 13.64 16.20
C GLU A 2 -10.99 13.56 15.10
N LEU A 3 -11.10 14.39 14.03
CA LEU A 3 -10.24 14.35 12.85
C LEU A 3 -8.73 14.43 13.20
N TYR A 4 -8.35 15.40 14.00
CA TYR A 4 -6.94 15.57 14.38
C TYR A 4 -6.41 14.39 15.20
N ASN A 5 -7.28 13.75 15.97
CA ASN A 5 -6.90 12.54 16.70
C ASN A 5 -6.66 11.39 15.73
N ALA A 6 -7.56 11.17 14.76
CA ALA A 6 -7.36 10.16 13.72
C ALA A 6 -6.03 10.40 12.98
N MET A 7 -5.76 11.63 12.52
CA MET A 7 -4.52 11.98 11.82
C MET A 7 -3.26 11.71 12.64
N ARG A 8 -3.31 11.89 13.96
CA ARG A 8 -2.15 11.72 14.86
C ARG A 8 -1.96 10.27 15.30
N THR A 9 -3.01 9.47 15.27
CA THR A 9 -3.02 8.10 15.82
C THR A 9 -3.18 7.02 14.75
N THR A 10 -3.06 7.35 13.47
CA THR A 10 -3.03 6.39 12.36
C THR A 10 -1.59 5.91 12.13
N PRO A 11 -1.17 4.77 12.73
CA PRO A 11 0.17 4.22 12.54
C PRO A 11 0.19 3.26 11.36
N SER A 12 1.38 2.91 10.90
CA SER A 12 1.56 1.71 10.08
C SER A 12 1.58 0.47 10.98
N CYS A 13 0.42 -0.19 11.14
CA CYS A 13 0.31 -1.43 11.89
C CYS A 13 0.98 -2.58 11.14
N ARG A 14 1.65 -3.45 11.89
CA ARG A 14 2.32 -4.65 11.36
C ARG A 14 2.02 -5.92 12.16
N TYR A 15 1.18 -5.78 13.18
CA TYR A 15 0.66 -6.88 13.99
C TYR A 15 -0.85 -6.76 13.98
N PHE A 16 -1.51 -7.79 13.53
CA PHE A 16 -2.96 -7.86 13.39
C PHE A 16 -3.45 -9.07 14.17
N THR A 17 -4.67 -8.98 14.68
CA THR A 17 -5.43 -10.12 15.18
C THR A 17 -6.02 -10.88 13.98
N ASP A 18 -6.48 -12.07 14.20
CA ASP A 18 -7.23 -12.88 13.25
C ASP A 18 -8.75 -12.64 13.29
N ASP A 19 -9.18 -11.65 14.10
CA ASP A 19 -10.58 -11.27 14.18
C ASP A 19 -11.10 -10.83 12.80
N PRO A 20 -12.24 -11.34 12.35
CA PRO A 20 -12.78 -10.97 11.05
C PRO A 20 -13.25 -9.51 11.01
N VAL A 21 -13.02 -8.84 9.89
CA VAL A 21 -13.58 -7.52 9.63
C VAL A 21 -14.85 -7.68 8.80
N GLY A 22 -15.98 -7.28 9.35
CA GLY A 22 -17.27 -7.43 8.67
C GLY A 22 -17.41 -6.51 7.44
N ASP A 23 -18.15 -6.99 6.44
CA ASP A 23 -18.38 -6.28 5.17
C ASP A 23 -18.96 -4.88 5.37
N GLU A 24 -19.84 -4.69 6.35
CA GLU A 24 -20.40 -3.37 6.68
C GLU A 24 -19.33 -2.37 7.12
N THR A 25 -18.32 -2.82 7.86
CA THR A 25 -17.22 -1.96 8.29
C THR A 25 -16.33 -1.60 7.12
N ILE A 26 -16.01 -2.57 6.26
CA ILE A 26 -15.26 -2.34 5.02
C ILE A 26 -16.02 -1.34 4.13
N HIS A 27 -17.33 -1.53 3.97
CA HIS A 27 -18.17 -0.64 3.19
C HIS A 27 -18.16 0.79 3.76
N ARG A 28 -18.32 0.97 5.08
CA ARG A 28 -18.26 2.32 5.70
C ARG A 28 -16.93 3.01 5.46
N VAL A 29 -15.80 2.27 5.58
CA VAL A 29 -14.47 2.82 5.29
C VAL A 29 -14.39 3.28 3.84
N LEU A 30 -14.75 2.45 2.88
CA LEU A 30 -14.64 2.75 1.45
C LEU A 30 -15.63 3.83 1.00
N ASP A 31 -16.87 3.82 1.52
CA ASP A 31 -17.89 4.84 1.20
C ASP A 31 -17.47 6.23 1.66
N ASN A 32 -16.78 6.35 2.80
CA ASN A 32 -16.22 7.62 3.24
C ASN A 32 -14.91 7.97 2.48
N ALA A 33 -14.07 7.00 2.18
CA ALA A 33 -12.80 7.23 1.49
C ALA A 33 -13.01 7.78 0.07
N ARG A 34 -14.08 7.40 -0.64
CA ARG A 34 -14.39 7.86 -2.01
C ARG A 34 -14.59 9.38 -2.14
N PHE A 35 -14.74 10.12 -1.04
CA PHE A 35 -14.76 11.58 -1.04
C PHE A 35 -13.35 12.21 -1.10
N ALA A 36 -12.31 11.40 -1.31
CA ALA A 36 -10.97 11.89 -1.55
C ALA A 36 -10.91 12.79 -2.79
N SER A 37 -10.01 13.76 -2.77
CA SER A 37 -9.77 14.62 -3.92
C SER A 37 -9.18 13.85 -5.09
N SER A 38 -9.67 14.09 -6.30
CA SER A 38 -9.08 13.55 -7.54
C SER A 38 -9.06 14.61 -8.62
N GLY A 39 -8.08 14.53 -9.53
CA GLY A 39 -7.93 15.47 -10.63
C GLY A 39 -9.20 15.54 -11.48
N GLY A 40 -9.83 16.75 -11.57
CA GLY A 40 -11.10 16.93 -12.26
C GLY A 40 -12.27 16.12 -11.68
N ASN A 41 -12.17 15.66 -10.45
CA ASN A 41 -13.14 14.79 -9.78
C ASN A 41 -13.45 13.49 -10.57
N ARG A 42 -12.46 12.95 -11.28
CA ARG A 42 -12.65 11.79 -12.18
C ARG A 42 -12.81 10.46 -11.44
N GLN A 43 -12.29 10.35 -10.20
CA GLN A 43 -12.50 9.20 -9.31
C GLN A 43 -12.19 7.84 -9.99
N GLY A 44 -11.07 7.78 -10.73
CA GLY A 44 -10.69 6.64 -11.57
C GLY A 44 -10.16 5.44 -10.81
N TRP A 45 -10.28 5.40 -9.48
CA TRP A 45 -9.80 4.29 -8.66
C TRP A 45 -10.74 3.08 -8.66
N ARG A 46 -10.16 1.92 -8.41
CA ARG A 46 -10.85 0.66 -8.13
C ARG A 46 -10.13 -0.04 -6.98
N ILE A 47 -10.90 -0.59 -6.06
CA ILE A 47 -10.35 -1.31 -4.92
C ILE A 47 -10.78 -2.76 -5.00
N VAL A 48 -9.80 -3.66 -5.04
CA VAL A 48 -10.04 -5.09 -4.88
C VAL A 48 -9.88 -5.42 -3.41
N VAL A 49 -10.96 -5.83 -2.77
CA VAL A 49 -10.99 -6.28 -1.37
C VAL A 49 -10.77 -7.79 -1.36
N VAL A 50 -9.69 -8.23 -0.75
CA VAL A 50 -9.26 -9.64 -0.73
C VAL A 50 -9.45 -10.20 0.67
N THR A 51 -10.45 -11.05 0.84
CA THR A 51 -10.77 -11.77 2.09
C THR A 51 -10.56 -13.27 1.97
N ASP A 52 -10.60 -13.80 0.74
CA ASP A 52 -10.35 -15.21 0.48
C ASP A 52 -8.92 -15.60 0.84
N THR A 53 -8.78 -16.72 1.57
CA THR A 53 -7.50 -17.16 2.13
C THR A 53 -6.47 -17.51 1.05
N ASP A 54 -6.90 -18.13 -0.04
CA ASP A 54 -5.97 -18.56 -1.10
C ASP A 54 -5.54 -17.35 -1.94
N GLN A 55 -6.45 -16.41 -2.21
CA GLN A 55 -6.09 -15.16 -2.86
C GLN A 55 -5.15 -14.32 -1.98
N LYS A 56 -5.39 -14.22 -0.67
CA LYS A 56 -4.47 -13.54 0.26
C LYS A 56 -3.08 -14.15 0.25
N ARG A 57 -2.96 -15.48 0.22
CA ARG A 57 -1.66 -16.16 0.09
C ARG A 57 -0.95 -15.78 -1.21
N ARG A 58 -1.66 -15.80 -2.34
CA ARG A 58 -1.09 -15.42 -3.64
C ARG A 58 -0.58 -13.98 -3.64
N VAL A 59 -1.35 -13.04 -3.10
CA VAL A 59 -0.92 -11.63 -2.95
C VAL A 59 0.31 -11.52 -2.05
N ALA A 60 0.32 -12.22 -0.92
CA ALA A 60 1.46 -12.21 0.01
C ALA A 60 2.72 -12.82 -0.64
N ASP A 61 2.58 -13.88 -1.44
CA ASP A 61 3.69 -14.49 -2.17
C ASP A 61 4.28 -13.52 -3.20
N LEU A 62 3.44 -12.78 -3.93
CA LEU A 62 3.89 -11.74 -4.86
C LEU A 62 4.60 -10.59 -4.11
N HIS A 63 4.05 -10.15 -2.98
CA HIS A 63 4.69 -9.13 -2.14
C HIS A 63 6.07 -9.59 -1.66
N ARG A 64 6.22 -10.85 -1.22
CA ARG A 64 7.51 -11.39 -0.75
C ARG A 64 8.58 -11.43 -1.82
N LYS A 65 8.24 -11.65 -3.10
CA LYS A 65 9.23 -11.59 -4.19
C LYS A 65 9.96 -10.25 -4.24
N GLN A 66 9.27 -9.17 -3.87
CA GLN A 66 9.86 -7.83 -3.83
C GLN A 66 10.41 -7.48 -2.44
N TRP A 67 9.78 -8.02 -1.38
CA TRP A 67 10.20 -7.75 -0.01
C TRP A 67 11.54 -8.41 0.32
N ASP A 68 11.74 -9.70 -0.02
CA ASP A 68 12.92 -10.44 0.40
C ASP A 68 14.23 -9.82 -0.12
N PRO A 69 14.37 -9.42 -1.39
CA PRO A 69 15.54 -8.67 -1.86
C PRO A 69 15.70 -7.32 -1.17
N TYR A 70 14.59 -6.58 -0.98
CA TYR A 70 14.63 -5.31 -0.27
C TYR A 70 15.13 -5.47 1.16
N PHE A 71 14.65 -6.48 1.88
CA PHE A 71 15.06 -6.77 3.25
C PHE A 71 16.56 -7.06 3.34
N GLN A 72 17.10 -7.87 2.41
CA GLN A 72 18.54 -8.13 2.36
C GLN A 72 19.35 -6.85 2.10
N HIS A 73 18.98 -6.06 1.12
CA HIS A 73 19.61 -4.77 0.85
C HIS A 73 19.55 -3.81 2.05
N ALA A 74 18.40 -3.80 2.75
CA ALA A 74 18.25 -2.98 3.94
C ALA A 74 19.12 -3.45 5.10
N LEU A 75 19.36 -4.76 5.26
CA LEU A 75 20.30 -5.31 6.24
C LEU A 75 21.76 -4.95 5.90
N GLU A 76 22.11 -4.90 4.61
CA GLU A 76 23.43 -4.52 4.12
C GLU A 76 23.65 -2.99 4.11
N GLY A 77 22.60 -2.20 4.41
CA GLY A 77 22.66 -0.73 4.42
C GLY A 77 22.53 -0.10 3.04
N THR A 78 22.09 -0.85 2.06
CA THR A 78 21.75 -0.36 0.72
C THR A 78 20.25 -0.41 0.53
N VAL A 79 19.62 0.69 0.07
CA VAL A 79 18.19 0.70 -0.27
C VAL A 79 18.06 0.52 -1.77
N GLY A 80 17.53 -0.64 -2.19
CA GLY A 80 17.56 -1.10 -3.58
C GLY A 80 16.60 -0.44 -4.57
N PHE A 81 15.86 0.63 -4.20
CA PHE A 81 14.82 1.21 -5.06
C PHE A 81 15.16 2.57 -5.69
N GLN A 82 16.41 2.94 -5.76
CA GLN A 82 16.77 4.12 -6.54
C GLN A 82 17.15 3.69 -7.96
N GLY A 83 16.45 4.22 -8.95
CA GLY A 83 16.57 3.83 -10.36
C GLY A 83 17.94 4.06 -11.01
N ASP A 84 18.91 4.61 -10.29
CA ASP A 84 20.29 4.81 -10.72
C ASP A 84 21.31 3.95 -9.93
N GLY A 85 20.83 3.08 -9.05
CA GLY A 85 21.70 2.25 -8.19
C GLY A 85 22.45 3.02 -7.10
N SER A 86 22.21 4.33 -6.95
CA SER A 86 22.83 5.18 -5.92
C SER A 86 22.06 5.14 -4.61
N GLY A 87 21.69 3.95 -4.12
CA GLY A 87 20.97 3.82 -2.86
C GLY A 87 21.64 4.60 -1.74
N ASN A 88 20.90 5.48 -1.07
CA ASN A 88 21.38 6.11 0.15
C ASN A 88 21.76 5.00 1.13
N LYS A 89 23.03 4.96 1.54
CA LYS A 89 23.46 4.11 2.65
C LYS A 89 22.66 4.55 3.87
N MET A 90 21.74 3.70 4.32
CA MET A 90 21.19 3.89 5.65
C MET A 90 22.38 3.76 6.62
N GLU A 91 22.66 4.81 7.39
CA GLU A 91 23.65 4.68 8.45
C GLU A 91 23.22 3.53 9.36
N HIS A 92 23.94 2.43 9.25
CA HIS A 92 23.80 1.31 10.16
C HIS A 92 24.22 1.79 11.54
N GLY A 93 23.33 1.84 12.46
CA GLY A 93 23.87 2.21 13.71
C GLY A 93 23.01 2.14 14.94
N THR A 94 21.75 1.77 14.85
CA THR A 94 21.02 1.53 16.08
C THR A 94 20.31 0.18 16.05
N ASN A 95 20.41 -0.58 17.15
CA ASN A 95 19.57 -1.77 17.39
C ASN A 95 18.08 -1.50 17.13
N PHE A 96 17.67 -0.24 17.21
CA PHE A 96 16.30 0.22 16.92
C PHE A 96 15.94 0.08 15.43
N ALA A 97 16.81 0.49 14.51
CA ALA A 97 16.54 0.39 13.06
C ALA A 97 16.45 -1.08 12.63
N VAL A 98 17.38 -1.92 13.11
CA VAL A 98 17.38 -3.36 12.82
C VAL A 98 16.13 -4.05 13.39
N ASN A 99 15.74 -3.72 14.63
CA ASN A 99 14.55 -4.31 15.26
C ASN A 99 13.27 -3.88 14.53
N ARG A 100 13.20 -2.62 14.08
CA ARG A 100 12.09 -2.13 13.27
C ARG A 100 12.00 -2.88 11.94
N LEU A 101 13.13 -3.09 11.28
CA LEU A 101 13.19 -3.83 10.02
C LEU A 101 12.72 -5.28 10.19
N ARG A 102 13.19 -5.98 11.24
CA ARG A 102 12.74 -7.34 11.57
C ARG A 102 11.24 -7.44 11.81
N ARG A 103 10.65 -6.47 12.53
CA ARG A 103 9.18 -6.44 12.74
C ARG A 103 8.42 -6.27 11.44
N THR A 104 8.98 -5.52 10.48
CA THR A 104 8.38 -5.38 9.16
C THR A 104 8.53 -6.66 8.34
N ASP A 105 9.63 -7.39 8.51
CA ASP A 105 9.84 -8.70 7.91
C ASP A 105 8.84 -9.73 8.48
N ASP A 106 8.69 -9.82 9.80
CA ASP A 106 7.68 -10.68 10.42
C ASP A 106 6.28 -10.45 9.82
N PHE A 107 5.91 -9.17 9.60
CA PHE A 107 4.65 -8.82 8.95
C PHE A 107 4.61 -9.29 7.48
N ALA A 108 5.67 -9.07 6.71
CA ALA A 108 5.72 -9.46 5.30
C ALA A 108 5.58 -10.97 5.12
N GLN A 109 6.22 -11.76 6.00
CA GLN A 109 6.12 -13.22 5.98
C GLN A 109 4.71 -13.72 6.36
N LYS A 110 3.97 -12.97 7.17
CA LYS A 110 2.62 -13.30 7.68
C LYS A 110 1.49 -12.49 7.06
N MET A 111 1.76 -11.74 5.99
CA MET A 111 0.77 -10.87 5.37
C MET A 111 -0.52 -11.60 4.99
N HIS A 112 -0.45 -12.88 4.63
CA HIS A 112 -1.61 -13.71 4.29
C HIS A 112 -2.54 -14.00 5.49
N GLU A 113 -2.08 -13.78 6.72
CA GLU A 113 -2.86 -14.01 7.95
C GLU A 113 -3.76 -12.81 8.28
N VAL A 114 -3.49 -11.60 7.73
CA VAL A 114 -4.33 -10.43 8.02
C VAL A 114 -5.77 -10.66 7.56
N PRO A 115 -6.78 -10.12 8.26
CA PRO A 115 -8.19 -10.33 7.89
C PRO A 115 -8.52 -9.87 6.48
N VAL A 116 -8.01 -8.70 6.06
CA VAL A 116 -8.34 -8.07 4.77
C VAL A 116 -7.08 -7.50 4.13
N LEU A 117 -6.88 -7.76 2.84
CA LEU A 117 -5.96 -7.02 1.98
C LEU A 117 -6.76 -6.17 1.00
N MET A 118 -6.25 -4.99 0.66
CA MET A 118 -6.84 -4.11 -0.35
C MET A 118 -5.81 -3.78 -1.42
N CYS A 119 -6.08 -4.18 -2.66
CA CYS A 119 -5.29 -3.78 -3.82
C CYS A 119 -5.94 -2.56 -4.46
N CYS A 120 -5.22 -1.43 -4.47
CA CYS A 120 -5.75 -0.14 -4.87
C CYS A 120 -5.28 0.21 -6.28
N TYR A 121 -6.17 0.14 -7.24
CA TYR A 121 -5.92 0.43 -8.66
C TYR A 121 -6.42 1.80 -9.07
N VAL A 122 -5.79 2.36 -10.10
CA VAL A 122 -6.25 3.59 -10.76
C VAL A 122 -6.26 3.41 -12.27
N ASP A 123 -7.31 3.87 -12.92
CA ASP A 123 -7.40 4.00 -14.38
C ASP A 123 -6.45 5.12 -14.85
N LEU A 124 -5.40 4.74 -15.57
CA LEU A 124 -4.36 5.65 -16.04
C LEU A 124 -4.91 6.73 -16.99
N SER A 125 -5.99 6.44 -17.71
CA SER A 125 -6.63 7.42 -18.60
C SER A 125 -7.27 8.59 -17.86
N THR A 126 -7.55 8.41 -16.55
CA THR A 126 -8.15 9.43 -15.68
C THR A 126 -7.11 10.36 -15.06
N LEU A 127 -5.81 10.05 -15.18
CA LEU A 127 -4.74 10.80 -14.54
C LEU A 127 -4.29 11.98 -15.41
N ALA A 128 -4.11 13.14 -14.79
CA ALA A 128 -3.47 14.29 -15.39
C ALA A 128 -2.03 14.41 -14.88
N VAL A 129 -1.09 13.75 -15.55
CA VAL A 129 0.33 13.78 -15.18
C VAL A 129 1.01 15.00 -15.81
N THR A 130 0.87 16.14 -15.17
CA THR A 130 1.33 17.44 -15.69
C THR A 130 2.86 17.59 -15.69
N ASP A 131 3.58 16.73 -15.01
CA ASP A 131 5.04 16.75 -14.91
C ASP A 131 5.74 15.59 -15.64
N LYS A 132 5.03 14.91 -16.56
CA LYS A 132 5.56 13.76 -17.30
C LYS A 132 6.73 14.08 -18.22
N ASP A 133 6.78 15.32 -18.73
CA ASP A 133 7.80 15.76 -19.71
C ASP A 133 8.98 16.49 -19.03
N LEU A 134 9.03 16.55 -17.70
CA LEU A 134 10.14 17.13 -16.98
C LEU A 134 11.30 16.12 -16.85
N ASN A 135 12.54 16.64 -16.88
CA ASN A 135 13.75 15.80 -16.69
C ASN A 135 13.95 15.42 -15.21
N ARG A 136 12.95 14.79 -14.63
CA ARG A 136 12.94 14.19 -13.29
C ARG A 136 11.83 13.16 -13.18
N GLN A 137 11.88 12.31 -12.18
CA GLN A 137 10.78 11.39 -11.89
C GLN A 137 9.47 12.19 -11.65
N SER A 138 8.36 11.71 -12.26
CA SER A 138 7.04 12.26 -11.99
C SER A 138 6.59 11.98 -10.56
N ILE A 139 5.98 12.97 -9.93
CA ILE A 139 5.37 12.85 -8.60
C ILE A 139 3.86 13.11 -8.61
N VAL A 140 3.32 13.59 -9.75
CA VAL A 140 1.90 13.97 -9.86
C VAL A 140 1.01 12.75 -10.15
N GLY A 141 1.54 11.72 -10.82
CA GLY A 141 0.76 10.57 -11.28
C GLY A 141 -0.05 9.87 -10.18
N GLY A 142 0.52 9.72 -8.99
CA GLY A 142 -0.15 9.06 -7.85
C GLY A 142 -1.12 9.96 -7.05
N GLY A 143 -1.18 11.27 -7.34
CA GLY A 143 -1.86 12.23 -6.48
C GLY A 143 -3.31 11.89 -6.14
N SER A 144 -4.09 11.43 -7.12
CA SER A 144 -5.49 11.05 -6.88
C SER A 144 -5.62 9.73 -6.11
N LEU A 145 -4.78 8.74 -6.38
CA LEU A 145 -4.85 7.43 -5.72
C LEU A 145 -4.41 7.52 -4.26
N TYR A 146 -3.30 8.20 -3.98
CA TYR A 146 -2.78 8.31 -2.61
C TYR A 146 -3.70 9.10 -1.67
N THR A 147 -4.47 10.06 -2.17
CA THR A 147 -5.49 10.75 -1.36
C THR A 147 -6.60 9.79 -0.93
N LEU A 148 -7.08 8.92 -1.83
CA LEU A 148 -8.03 7.88 -1.50
C LEU A 148 -7.46 6.91 -0.46
N VAL A 149 -6.26 6.39 -0.71
CA VAL A 149 -5.61 5.43 0.20
C VAL A 149 -5.42 6.04 1.58
N HIS A 150 -5.03 7.32 1.66
CA HIS A 150 -4.91 8.00 2.95
C HIS A 150 -6.25 8.10 3.68
N ASN A 151 -7.35 8.40 2.96
CA ASN A 151 -8.69 8.39 3.55
C ASN A 151 -9.10 6.98 4.04
N ILE A 152 -8.71 5.91 3.32
CA ILE A 152 -8.93 4.53 3.78
C ILE A 152 -8.21 4.30 5.12
N LEU A 153 -6.93 4.68 5.23
CA LEU A 153 -6.17 4.53 6.47
C LEU A 153 -6.81 5.28 7.64
N LEU A 154 -7.24 6.53 7.43
CA LEU A 154 -7.96 7.32 8.43
C LEU A 154 -9.31 6.69 8.78
N GLY A 155 -10.05 6.20 7.78
CA GLY A 155 -11.30 5.49 7.97
C GLY A 155 -11.13 4.23 8.81
N CYS A 156 -10.11 3.42 8.54
CA CYS A 156 -9.76 2.26 9.35
C CYS A 156 -9.52 2.66 10.82
N THR A 157 -8.73 3.70 11.05
CA THR A 157 -8.47 4.19 12.42
C THR A 157 -9.77 4.65 13.11
N ASN A 158 -10.68 5.32 12.38
CA ASN A 158 -11.97 5.74 12.93
C ASN A 158 -12.88 4.56 13.30
N GLU A 159 -12.80 3.46 12.56
CA GLU A 159 -13.53 2.22 12.84
C GLU A 159 -12.82 1.32 13.88
N GLY A 160 -11.70 1.78 14.48
CA GLY A 160 -10.93 1.01 15.46
C GLY A 160 -10.05 -0.07 14.84
N LEU A 161 -9.80 -0.02 13.54
CA LEU A 161 -8.95 -0.96 12.81
C LEU A 161 -7.52 -0.45 12.68
N GLY A 162 -6.55 -1.35 12.79
CA GLY A 162 -5.18 -1.11 12.35
C GLY A 162 -5.05 -1.23 10.84
N SER A 163 -4.15 -0.46 10.24
CA SER A 163 -3.88 -0.52 8.80
C SER A 163 -2.42 -0.23 8.47
N SER A 164 -1.98 -0.67 7.30
CA SER A 164 -0.64 -0.37 6.77
C SER A 164 -0.67 -0.29 5.26
N LEU A 165 0.05 0.67 4.68
CA LEU A 165 0.25 0.81 3.24
C LEU A 165 1.61 0.23 2.85
N THR A 166 1.64 -0.53 1.75
CA THR A 166 2.85 -0.91 1.03
C THR A 166 2.68 -0.63 -0.47
N THR A 167 3.76 -0.28 -1.15
CA THR A 167 3.78 -0.05 -2.60
C THR A 167 4.60 -1.11 -3.35
N LEU A 168 5.15 -2.09 -2.63
CA LEU A 168 6.03 -3.10 -3.23
C LEU A 168 5.31 -3.98 -4.26
N LEU A 169 4.02 -4.19 -4.05
CA LEU A 169 3.21 -5.03 -4.93
C LEU A 169 3.05 -4.43 -6.34
N ALA A 170 3.23 -3.11 -6.49
CA ALA A 170 3.19 -2.46 -7.79
C ALA A 170 4.23 -3.01 -8.79
N ALA A 171 5.36 -3.54 -8.29
CA ALA A 171 6.37 -4.20 -9.13
C ALA A 171 5.91 -5.57 -9.68
N GLU A 172 4.87 -6.16 -9.11
CA GLU A 172 4.25 -7.42 -9.53
C GLU A 172 2.88 -7.19 -10.21
N GLN A 173 2.67 -6.00 -10.79
CA GLN A 173 1.39 -5.61 -11.38
C GLN A 173 0.84 -6.65 -12.33
N GLU A 174 1.62 -7.14 -13.30
CA GLU A 174 1.17 -8.12 -14.29
C GLU A 174 0.61 -9.40 -13.62
N SER A 175 1.27 -9.88 -12.56
CA SER A 175 0.80 -11.04 -11.81
C SER A 175 -0.49 -10.75 -11.04
N CYS A 176 -0.63 -9.52 -10.51
CA CYS A 176 -1.85 -9.08 -9.84
C CYS A 176 -3.00 -8.90 -10.83
N ASP A 177 -2.73 -8.37 -12.02
CA ASP A 177 -3.73 -8.19 -13.08
C ASP A 177 -4.29 -9.54 -13.54
N GLN A 178 -3.44 -10.56 -13.69
CA GLN A 178 -3.85 -11.93 -13.97
C GLN A 178 -4.68 -12.52 -12.82
N LEU A 179 -4.28 -12.27 -11.57
CA LEU A 179 -4.98 -12.80 -10.39
C LEU A 179 -6.39 -12.22 -10.23
N PHE A 180 -6.55 -10.93 -10.51
CA PHE A 180 -7.79 -10.20 -10.29
C PHE A 180 -8.57 -9.89 -11.57
N HIS A 181 -8.08 -10.35 -12.72
CA HIS A 181 -8.66 -10.05 -14.04
C HIS A 181 -8.86 -8.56 -14.26
N THR A 182 -7.83 -7.78 -13.91
CA THR A 182 -7.85 -6.33 -14.02
C THR A 182 -7.90 -5.92 -15.49
N PRO A 183 -8.78 -5.00 -15.90
CA PRO A 183 -8.81 -4.51 -17.27
C PRO A 183 -7.53 -3.77 -17.64
N ASP A 184 -7.19 -3.78 -18.93
CA ASP A 184 -6.08 -2.99 -19.47
C ASP A 184 -6.23 -1.50 -19.12
N GLY A 185 -5.09 -0.83 -18.88
CA GLY A 185 -5.06 0.60 -18.58
C GLY A 185 -5.20 0.95 -17.10
N PHE A 186 -5.35 -0.04 -16.21
CA PHE A 186 -5.27 0.18 -14.77
C PHE A 186 -3.84 -0.03 -14.25
N ALA A 187 -3.47 0.72 -13.22
CA ALA A 187 -2.22 0.56 -12.48
C ALA A 187 -2.49 0.34 -10.99
N LEU A 188 -1.72 -0.58 -10.39
CA LEU A 188 -1.75 -0.92 -8.97
C LEU A 188 -0.88 0.04 -8.15
#